data_499f79fec71bf2c093cc5f2ea02196ca
#
_entry.id   499f79fec71bf2c093cc5f2ea02196ca
#
_cell.length_a   1.000
_cell.length_b   1.000
_cell.length_c   1.000
_cell.angle_alpha   90.00
_cell.angle_beta   90.00
_cell.angle_gamma   90.00
#
_symmetry.space_group_name_H-M   'P 1'
#
loop_
_entity.id
_entity.type
_entity.pdbx_description
1 polymer ?
#
loop_
_entity_poly.entity_id
_entity_poly.type
_entity_poly.pdbx_seq_one_letter_code
_entity_poly.pdbx_strand_id
1 'polypeptide(L)'
;DPRNHWRTLAHQDGALVEWEASIERAEAALRATVRALTGMGKRVVLVAPPPASGFSIGACAERRAQGKLVLGAPRADCDVPLEAYRQRYARTARLLDVLKGEPGLAQVSLDGPLCDASRCVSHLDGQLLYVDSVHLTHEGSVLLARKLGLAAQLEPGAAAPR
;
A
#
# COMPACT_ATOMS: atom_id res chain seq x y z
N ASP A 1 8.35 -15.30 -4.94
CA ASP A 1 8.80 -16.09 -6.09
C ASP A 1 10.20 -15.62 -6.47
N PRO A 2 11.24 -16.46 -6.41
CA PRO A 2 12.62 -16.08 -6.78
C PRO A 2 12.77 -15.70 -8.26
N ARG A 3 11.74 -15.93 -9.08
CA ARG A 3 11.72 -15.55 -10.50
C ARG A 3 11.18 -14.14 -10.75
N ASN A 4 10.70 -13.44 -9.74
CA ASN A 4 10.17 -12.08 -9.87
C ASN A 4 11.32 -11.08 -9.69
N HIS A 5 12.17 -10.97 -10.70
CA HIS A 5 13.19 -9.93 -10.77
C HIS A 5 12.51 -8.60 -11.08
N TRP A 6 12.22 -7.83 -10.04
CA TRP A 6 11.77 -6.46 -10.21
C TRP A 6 12.87 -5.65 -10.88
N ARG A 7 12.55 -5.07 -12.02
CA ARG A 7 13.44 -4.13 -12.71
C ARG A 7 12.85 -2.74 -12.62
N THR A 8 13.69 -1.76 -12.50
CA THR A 8 13.31 -0.35 -12.49
C THR A 8 13.88 0.32 -13.73
N LEU A 9 13.07 1.18 -14.35
CA LEU A 9 13.52 2.05 -15.42
C LEU A 9 13.99 3.36 -14.79
N ALA A 10 15.17 3.83 -15.16
CA ALA A 10 15.72 5.10 -14.73
C ALA A 10 16.39 5.82 -15.91
N HIS A 11 16.34 7.13 -15.91
CA HIS A 11 17.13 7.92 -16.84
C HIS A 11 18.57 8.01 -16.36
N GLN A 12 19.51 7.62 -17.23
CA GLN A 12 20.94 7.84 -17.03
C GLN A 12 21.50 8.47 -18.31
N ASP A 13 22.11 9.63 -18.18
CA ASP A 13 22.73 10.39 -19.29
C ASP A 13 21.78 10.58 -20.50
N GLY A 14 20.49 10.82 -20.21
CA GLY A 14 19.46 11.01 -21.22
C GLY A 14 18.88 9.75 -21.85
N ALA A 15 19.40 8.56 -21.53
CA ALA A 15 18.90 7.27 -21.96
C ALA A 15 18.06 6.60 -20.88
N LEU A 16 17.02 5.86 -21.29
CA LEU A 16 16.26 5.01 -20.39
C LEU A 16 17.00 3.69 -20.19
N VAL A 17 17.43 3.43 -18.97
CA VAL A 17 18.23 2.25 -18.61
C VAL A 17 17.43 1.38 -17.65
N GLU A 18 17.49 0.07 -17.87
CA GLU A 18 16.88 -0.93 -17.01
C GLU A 18 17.88 -1.39 -15.94
N TRP A 19 17.45 -1.37 -14.67
CA TRP A 19 18.26 -1.76 -13.54
C TRP A 19 17.57 -2.82 -12.68
N GLU A 20 18.37 -3.64 -12.00
CA GLU A 20 17.83 -4.44 -10.90
C GLU A 20 17.27 -3.52 -9.81
N ALA A 21 16.10 -3.88 -9.30
CA ALA A 21 15.46 -3.10 -8.25
C ALA A 21 16.26 -3.20 -6.95
N SER A 22 16.70 -2.07 -6.42
CA SER A 22 17.29 -1.96 -5.09
C SER A 22 16.52 -0.96 -4.24
N ILE A 23 16.50 -1.20 -2.92
CA ILE A 23 15.85 -0.27 -1.99
C ILE A 23 16.59 1.07 -1.99
N GLU A 24 17.90 1.06 -2.05
CA GLU A 24 18.75 2.26 -2.03
C GLU A 24 18.47 3.16 -3.24
N ARG A 25 18.29 2.57 -4.42
CA ARG A 25 17.90 3.34 -5.62
C ARG A 25 16.48 3.87 -5.55
N ALA A 26 15.55 3.04 -5.08
CA ALA A 26 14.16 3.46 -4.87
C ALA A 26 14.07 4.60 -3.85
N GLU A 27 14.83 4.52 -2.75
CA GLU A 27 14.94 5.58 -1.75
C GLU A 27 15.50 6.87 -2.37
N ALA A 28 16.62 6.78 -3.06
CA ALA A 28 17.25 7.94 -3.68
C ALA A 28 16.33 8.62 -4.70
N ALA A 29 15.67 7.85 -5.56
CA ALA A 29 14.75 8.37 -6.56
C ALA A 29 13.50 9.01 -5.93
N LEU A 30 12.91 8.36 -4.93
CA LEU A 30 11.72 8.87 -4.26
C LEU A 30 12.05 10.12 -3.44
N ARG A 31 13.17 10.13 -2.74
CA ARG A 31 13.69 11.31 -2.02
C ARG A 31 13.95 12.49 -2.96
N ALA A 32 14.57 12.24 -4.12
CA ALA A 32 14.78 13.27 -5.14
C ALA A 32 13.46 13.83 -5.66
N THR A 33 12.46 12.97 -5.91
CA THR A 33 11.12 13.36 -6.34
C THR A 33 10.42 14.22 -5.27
N VAL A 34 10.46 13.79 -4.01
CA VAL A 34 9.88 14.56 -2.89
C VAL A 34 10.53 15.95 -2.83
N ARG A 35 11.86 16.03 -2.86
CA ARG A 35 12.60 17.30 -2.80
C ARG A 35 12.32 18.21 -3.98
N ALA A 36 12.20 17.66 -5.19
CA ALA A 36 11.82 18.43 -6.37
C ALA A 36 10.42 19.05 -6.21
N LEU A 37 9.45 18.27 -5.74
CA LEU A 37 8.08 18.75 -5.53
C LEU A 37 8.00 19.78 -4.39
N THR A 38 8.66 19.53 -3.28
CA THR A 38 8.69 20.47 -2.14
C THR A 38 9.43 21.74 -2.48
N GLY A 39 10.51 21.66 -3.28
CA GLY A 39 11.22 22.83 -3.84
C GLY A 39 10.35 23.70 -4.75
N MET A 40 9.32 23.14 -5.36
CA MET A 40 8.28 23.88 -6.09
C MET A 40 7.14 24.39 -5.18
N GLY A 41 7.30 24.34 -3.87
CA GLY A 41 6.29 24.75 -2.90
C GLY A 41 5.12 23.76 -2.77
N LYS A 42 5.24 22.53 -3.27
CA LYS A 42 4.19 21.50 -3.13
C LYS A 42 4.35 20.75 -1.82
N ARG A 43 3.22 20.47 -1.17
CA ARG A 43 3.16 19.48 -0.10
C ARG A 43 3.05 18.09 -0.73
N VAL A 44 3.84 17.14 -0.24
CA VAL A 44 3.83 15.76 -0.72
C VAL A 44 3.18 14.87 0.34
N VAL A 45 2.22 14.07 -0.07
CA VAL A 45 1.60 13.04 0.79
C VAL A 45 1.82 11.69 0.13
N LEU A 46 2.55 10.82 0.80
CA LEU A 46 2.81 9.46 0.36
C LEU A 46 1.82 8.52 1.04
N VAL A 47 0.93 7.93 0.27
CA VAL A 47 -0.04 6.96 0.76
C VAL A 47 0.53 5.56 0.60
N ALA A 48 0.68 4.84 1.71
CA ALA A 48 1.12 3.45 1.69
C ALA A 48 0.09 2.56 0.99
N PRO A 49 0.51 1.48 0.30
CA PRO A 49 -0.44 0.53 -0.28
C PRO A 49 -1.26 -0.17 0.80
N PRO A 50 -2.50 -0.62 0.47
CA PRO A 50 -3.31 -1.40 1.40
C PRO A 50 -2.66 -2.76 1.68
N PRO A 51 -2.98 -3.41 2.81
CA PRO A 51 -2.57 -4.78 3.07
C PRO A 51 -2.94 -5.69 1.91
N ALA A 52 -1.95 -6.44 1.38
CA ALA A 52 -2.16 -7.33 0.27
C ALA A 52 -1.87 -8.78 0.65
N SER A 53 -2.57 -9.68 -0.02
CA SER A 53 -2.48 -11.12 0.20
C SER A 53 -1.61 -11.82 -0.86
N GLY A 54 -1.30 -13.09 -0.62
CA GLY A 54 -0.74 -13.99 -1.64
C GLY A 54 -1.81 -14.68 -2.52
N PHE A 55 -3.10 -14.35 -2.33
CA PHE A 55 -4.25 -14.93 -3.03
C PHE A 55 -5.24 -13.82 -3.41
N SER A 56 -6.16 -14.08 -4.36
CA SER A 56 -7.20 -13.13 -4.71
C SER A 56 -8.28 -13.08 -3.62
N ILE A 57 -8.34 -12.00 -2.86
CA ILE A 57 -9.35 -11.75 -1.82
C ILE A 57 -10.73 -11.65 -2.45
N GLY A 58 -10.87 -10.92 -3.55
CA GLY A 58 -12.15 -10.80 -4.26
C GLY A 58 -12.69 -12.15 -4.72
N ALA A 59 -11.86 -12.98 -5.36
CA ALA A 59 -12.26 -14.34 -5.77
C ALA A 59 -12.57 -15.25 -4.57
N CYS A 60 -11.86 -15.08 -3.46
CA CYS A 60 -12.17 -15.79 -2.21
C CYS A 60 -13.56 -15.41 -1.71
N ALA A 61 -13.86 -14.13 -1.61
CA ALA A 61 -15.15 -13.62 -1.15
C ALA A 61 -16.30 -14.06 -2.06
N GLU A 62 -16.13 -13.99 -3.38
CA GLU A 62 -17.13 -14.45 -4.35
C GLU A 62 -17.43 -15.94 -4.20
N ARG A 63 -16.41 -16.80 -4.14
CA ARG A 63 -16.59 -18.24 -3.95
C ARG A 63 -17.33 -18.56 -2.66
N ARG A 64 -17.03 -17.83 -1.59
CA ARG A 64 -17.73 -18.00 -0.31
C ARG A 64 -19.21 -17.58 -0.41
N ALA A 65 -19.48 -16.45 -1.04
CA ALA A 65 -20.86 -16.00 -1.27
C ALA A 65 -21.67 -17.03 -2.08
N GLN A 66 -21.01 -17.78 -2.97
CA GLN A 66 -21.58 -18.85 -3.77
C GLN A 66 -21.58 -20.22 -3.05
N GLY A 67 -21.12 -20.31 -1.81
CA GLY A 67 -21.01 -21.59 -1.07
C GLY A 67 -19.95 -22.55 -1.65
N LYS A 68 -19.02 -22.06 -2.47
CA LYS A 68 -17.96 -22.87 -3.08
C LYS A 68 -16.76 -23.02 -2.16
N LEU A 69 -16.09 -24.18 -2.27
CA LEU A 69 -14.87 -24.44 -1.53
C LEU A 69 -13.74 -23.46 -1.96
N VAL A 70 -13.08 -22.83 -0.97
CA VAL A 70 -11.95 -21.93 -1.19
C VAL A 70 -10.66 -22.67 -0.83
N LEU A 71 -9.96 -23.16 -1.86
CA LEU A 71 -8.66 -23.82 -1.70
C LEU A 71 -7.53 -22.78 -1.68
N GLY A 72 -6.56 -22.96 -0.78
CA GLY A 72 -5.39 -22.09 -0.67
C GLY A 72 -5.64 -20.75 0.02
N ALA A 73 -6.86 -20.48 0.49
CA ALA A 73 -7.10 -19.33 1.36
C ALA A 73 -6.56 -19.62 2.76
N PRO A 74 -5.74 -18.73 3.34
CA PRO A 74 -5.15 -18.97 4.66
C PRO A 74 -6.19 -18.93 5.78
N ARG A 75 -7.37 -18.32 5.55
CA ARG A 75 -8.48 -18.23 6.52
C ARG A 75 -9.84 -18.40 5.83
N ALA A 76 -10.80 -18.90 6.61
CA ALA A 76 -12.17 -19.09 6.14
C ALA A 76 -12.90 -17.78 5.83
N ASP A 77 -12.48 -16.66 6.37
CA ASP A 77 -13.05 -15.32 6.20
C ASP A 77 -12.39 -14.49 5.08
N CYS A 78 -11.44 -15.05 4.33
CA CYS A 78 -10.65 -14.38 3.30
C CYS A 78 -9.74 -13.25 3.83
N ASP A 79 -9.56 -13.14 5.13
CA ASP A 79 -8.68 -12.14 5.73
C ASP A 79 -7.20 -12.49 5.53
N VAL A 80 -6.36 -11.47 5.61
CA VAL A 80 -4.92 -11.61 5.43
C VAL A 80 -4.26 -11.74 6.80
N PRO A 81 -3.54 -12.84 7.10
CA PRO A 81 -2.76 -12.93 8.33
C PRO A 81 -1.77 -11.76 8.44
N LEU A 82 -1.72 -11.08 9.58
CA LEU A 82 -0.87 -9.91 9.79
C LEU A 82 0.61 -10.20 9.49
N GLU A 83 1.09 -11.37 9.88
CA GLU A 83 2.48 -11.79 9.63
C GLU A 83 2.76 -11.95 8.12
N ALA A 84 1.83 -12.54 7.37
CA ALA A 84 1.96 -12.68 5.92
C ALA A 84 1.97 -11.30 5.22
N TYR A 85 1.15 -10.36 5.69
CA TYR A 85 1.20 -8.97 5.24
C TYR A 85 2.56 -8.33 5.53
N ARG A 86 3.04 -8.40 6.77
CA ARG A 86 4.32 -7.81 7.17
C ARG A 86 5.50 -8.35 6.37
N GLN A 87 5.57 -9.66 6.19
CA GLN A 87 6.62 -10.29 5.38
C GLN A 87 6.58 -9.82 3.92
N ARG A 88 5.39 -9.77 3.33
CA ARG A 88 5.21 -9.33 1.95
C ARG A 88 5.62 -7.87 1.73
N TYR A 89 5.33 -7.02 2.71
CA TYR A 89 5.55 -5.58 2.64
C TYR A 89 6.83 -5.10 3.31
N ALA A 90 7.67 -6.00 3.81
CA ALA A 90 8.88 -5.64 4.56
C ALA A 90 9.78 -4.63 3.81
N ARG A 91 9.95 -4.79 2.49
CA ARG A 91 10.73 -3.86 1.67
C ARG A 91 10.05 -2.50 1.53
N THR A 92 8.75 -2.48 1.32
CA THR A 92 7.96 -1.23 1.22
C THR A 92 7.95 -0.51 2.56
N ALA A 93 7.75 -1.21 3.66
CA ALA A 93 7.81 -0.65 5.01
C ALA A 93 9.17 -0.01 5.29
N ARG A 94 10.27 -0.70 4.94
CA ARG A 94 11.62 -0.14 5.06
C ARG A 94 11.80 1.13 4.23
N LEU A 95 11.31 1.15 2.98
CA LEU A 95 11.37 2.33 2.12
C LEU A 95 10.59 3.51 2.72
N LEU A 96 9.41 3.25 3.27
CA LEU A 96 8.61 4.28 3.94
C LEU A 96 9.31 4.79 5.20
N ASP A 97 9.93 3.91 5.98
CA ASP A 97 10.65 4.25 7.21
C ASP A 97 11.84 5.18 6.93
N VAL A 98 12.66 4.91 5.93
CA VAL A 98 13.84 5.75 5.61
C VAL A 98 13.46 7.12 5.06
N LEU A 99 12.20 7.29 4.63
CA LEU A 99 11.67 8.58 4.18
C LEU A 99 10.97 9.36 5.31
N LYS A 100 10.78 8.76 6.49
CA LYS A 100 10.24 9.50 7.64
C LYS A 100 11.13 10.69 7.98
N GLY A 101 10.50 11.82 8.21
CA GLY A 101 11.21 13.05 8.53
C GLY A 101 11.77 13.83 7.33
N GLU A 102 11.55 13.38 6.10
CA GLU A 102 11.90 14.18 4.91
C GLU A 102 11.04 15.47 4.90
N PRO A 103 11.65 16.67 4.82
CA PRO A 103 10.92 17.92 4.88
C PRO A 103 9.82 18.03 3.81
N GLY A 104 8.62 18.43 4.22
CA GLY A 104 7.48 18.60 3.32
C GLY A 104 6.80 17.30 2.89
N LEU A 105 7.23 16.14 3.41
CA LEU A 105 6.59 14.84 3.20
C LEU A 105 5.71 14.47 4.39
N ALA A 106 4.44 14.17 4.13
CA ALA A 106 3.58 13.45 5.05
C ALA A 106 3.38 12.00 4.56
N GLN A 107 3.14 11.07 5.49
CA GLN A 107 2.85 9.68 5.15
C GLN A 107 1.52 9.26 5.76
N VAL A 108 0.72 8.53 4.98
CA VAL A 108 -0.56 7.96 5.40
C VAL A 108 -0.49 6.45 5.24
N SER A 109 -0.73 5.72 6.32
CA SER A 109 -0.87 4.25 6.28
C SER A 109 -2.33 3.86 6.17
N LEU A 110 -2.62 2.85 5.36
CA LEU A 110 -3.96 2.31 5.18
C LEU A 110 -4.25 1.11 6.09
N ASP A 111 -3.26 0.59 6.79
CA ASP A 111 -3.39 -0.61 7.63
C ASP A 111 -4.08 -0.36 8.98
N GLY A 112 -3.99 0.85 9.53
CA GLY A 112 -4.57 1.19 10.83
C GLY A 112 -6.03 0.78 11.01
N PRO A 113 -6.96 1.17 10.12
CA PRO A 113 -8.37 0.75 10.22
C PRO A 113 -8.61 -0.68 9.71
N LEU A 114 -7.64 -1.31 9.07
CA LEU A 114 -7.81 -2.62 8.41
C LEU A 114 -7.21 -3.77 9.21
N CYS A 115 -6.18 -3.53 10.03
CA CYS A 115 -5.45 -4.60 10.70
C CYS A 115 -5.60 -4.53 12.22
N ASP A 116 -5.80 -5.70 12.83
CA ASP A 116 -5.66 -5.92 14.26
C ASP A 116 -4.33 -6.61 14.59
N ALA A 117 -4.20 -7.12 15.81
CA ALA A 117 -2.98 -7.82 16.26
C ALA A 117 -2.71 -9.15 15.54
N SER A 118 -3.64 -9.68 14.77
CA SER A 118 -3.57 -11.02 14.16
C SER A 118 -3.78 -11.04 12.65
N ARG A 119 -4.55 -10.12 12.11
CA ARG A 119 -4.97 -10.13 10.71
C ARG A 119 -5.34 -8.75 10.20
N CYS A 120 -5.42 -8.64 8.87
CA CYS A 120 -6.03 -7.51 8.18
C CYS A 120 -7.33 -7.98 7.50
N VAL A 121 -8.41 -7.26 7.71
CA VAL A 121 -9.75 -7.67 7.28
C VAL A 121 -9.95 -7.49 5.78
N SER A 122 -10.68 -8.41 5.18
CA SER A 122 -11.13 -8.34 3.78
C SER A 122 -12.41 -7.52 3.61
N HIS A 123 -13.18 -7.35 4.69
CA HIS A 123 -14.40 -6.57 4.75
C HIS A 123 -14.34 -5.55 5.88
N LEU A 124 -14.94 -4.38 5.67
CA LEU A 124 -15.09 -3.34 6.69
C LEU A 124 -16.53 -2.83 6.65
N ASP A 125 -17.20 -2.79 7.80
CA ASP A 125 -18.61 -2.38 7.91
C ASP A 125 -19.54 -3.13 6.92
N GLY A 126 -19.27 -4.42 6.69
CA GLY A 126 -20.03 -5.26 5.75
C GLY A 126 -19.67 -5.07 4.26
N GLN A 127 -18.81 -4.12 3.92
CA GLN A 127 -18.36 -3.84 2.56
C GLN A 127 -17.11 -4.64 2.22
N LEU A 128 -17.11 -5.40 1.10
CA LEU A 128 -15.92 -6.02 0.55
C LEU A 128 -14.93 -4.96 0.07
N LEU A 129 -13.69 -5.04 0.56
CA LEU A 129 -12.68 -4.03 0.28
C LEU A 129 -11.86 -4.28 -0.97
N TYR A 130 -11.74 -5.53 -1.45
CA TYR A 130 -10.77 -5.90 -2.47
C TYR A 130 -11.43 -6.50 -3.72
N VAL A 131 -10.91 -6.11 -4.89
CA VAL A 131 -11.25 -6.74 -6.18
C VAL A 131 -10.42 -8.01 -6.39
N ASP A 132 -9.14 -7.94 -6.06
CA ASP A 132 -8.17 -9.02 -6.24
C ASP A 132 -7.26 -9.18 -5.00
N SER A 133 -5.98 -9.45 -5.17
CA SER A 133 -5.03 -9.63 -4.08
C SER A 133 -4.45 -8.32 -3.53
N VAL A 134 -4.62 -7.18 -4.22
CA VAL A 134 -3.94 -5.91 -3.89
C VAL A 134 -4.81 -4.68 -4.14
N HIS A 135 -5.75 -4.71 -5.07
CA HIS A 135 -6.55 -3.56 -5.45
C HIS A 135 -7.84 -3.48 -4.65
N LEU A 136 -8.14 -2.30 -4.15
CA LEU A 136 -9.40 -2.02 -3.47
C LEU A 136 -10.55 -1.91 -4.48
N THR A 137 -11.75 -2.27 -4.05
CA THR A 137 -12.99 -1.91 -4.76
C THR A 137 -13.18 -0.39 -4.73
N HIS A 138 -14.01 0.14 -5.61
CA HIS A 138 -14.37 1.57 -5.56
C HIS A 138 -14.97 1.93 -4.20
N GLU A 139 -15.96 1.16 -3.74
CA GLU A 139 -16.66 1.35 -2.48
C GLU A 139 -15.72 1.19 -1.28
N GLY A 140 -14.82 0.19 -1.33
CA GLY A 140 -13.78 -0.03 -0.31
C GLY A 140 -12.82 1.15 -0.22
N SER A 141 -12.41 1.71 -1.35
CA SER A 141 -11.55 2.90 -1.40
C SER A 141 -12.23 4.13 -0.78
N VAL A 142 -13.49 4.37 -1.12
CA VAL A 142 -14.28 5.49 -0.56
C VAL A 142 -14.49 5.31 0.94
N LEU A 143 -14.86 4.11 1.39
CA LEU A 143 -15.04 3.82 2.81
C LEU A 143 -13.74 4.05 3.61
N LEU A 144 -12.64 3.51 3.11
CA LEU A 144 -11.34 3.63 3.76
C LEU A 144 -10.85 5.09 3.80
N ALA A 145 -11.01 5.83 2.71
CA ALA A 145 -10.67 7.26 2.66
C ALA A 145 -11.47 8.07 3.69
N ARG A 146 -12.75 7.77 3.87
CA ARG A 146 -13.60 8.39 4.90
C ARG A 146 -13.14 8.04 6.32
N LYS A 147 -12.89 6.76 6.59
CA LYS A 147 -12.42 6.27 7.90
C LYS A 147 -11.10 6.91 8.31
N LEU A 148 -10.21 7.14 7.37
CA LEU A 148 -8.93 7.80 7.59
C LEU A 148 -9.03 9.33 7.61
N GLY A 149 -10.16 9.92 7.28
CA GLY A 149 -10.26 11.36 7.07
C GLY A 149 -9.27 11.87 6.01
N LEU A 150 -9.06 11.09 4.96
CA LEU A 150 -7.98 11.32 3.99
C LEU A 150 -8.11 12.70 3.31
N ALA A 151 -9.33 13.15 3.02
CA ALA A 151 -9.56 14.47 2.44
C ALA A 151 -8.96 15.59 3.32
N ALA A 152 -9.24 15.55 4.62
CA ALA A 152 -8.70 16.54 5.56
C ALA A 152 -7.17 16.49 5.68
N GLN A 153 -6.58 15.29 5.54
CA GLN A 153 -5.12 15.14 5.53
C GLN A 153 -4.46 15.68 4.25
N LEU A 154 -5.20 15.77 3.15
CA LEU A 154 -4.73 16.28 1.87
C LEU A 154 -4.94 17.79 1.70
N GLU A 155 -5.75 18.43 2.55
CA GLU A 155 -6.00 19.87 2.50
C GLU A 155 -4.74 20.69 2.78
N PRO A 156 -4.57 21.85 2.12
CA PRO A 156 -3.50 22.77 2.43
C PRO A 156 -3.59 23.23 3.91
N GLY A 157 -2.50 23.11 4.64
CA GLY A 157 -2.44 23.54 6.07
C GLY A 157 -2.80 22.46 7.08
N ALA A 158 -3.22 21.27 6.68
CA ALA A 158 -3.38 20.16 7.61
C ALA A 158 -2.03 19.80 8.26
N ALA A 159 -2.01 19.69 9.60
CA ALA A 159 -0.84 19.19 10.31
C ALA A 159 -0.53 17.75 9.86
N ALA A 160 0.76 17.39 9.79
CA ALA A 160 1.12 15.99 9.52
C ALA A 160 0.50 15.09 10.60
N PRO A 161 -0.10 13.94 10.23
CA PRO A 161 -0.58 12.98 11.22
C PRO A 161 0.61 12.51 12.08
N ARG A 162 0.37 12.44 13.40
CA ARG A 162 1.37 11.98 14.39
C ARG A 162 1.57 10.48 14.33
#